data_ee8f2de06f2675106b362b544280717d
#
_entry.id   ee8f2de06f2675106b362b544280717d
#
_cell.length_a   1.000
_cell.length_b   1.000
_cell.length_c   1.000
_cell.angle_alpha   90.00
_cell.angle_beta   90.00
_cell.angle_gamma   90.00
#
_symmetry.space_group_name_H-M   'P 1'
#
loop_
_entity.id
_entity.type
_entity.pdbx_description
1 polymer ?
#
loop_
_entity_poly.entity_id
_entity_poly.type
_entity_poly.pdbx_seq_one_letter_code
_entity_poly.pdbx_strand_id
1 'polypeptide(L)'
;MTGVQTCALPICVSRLTRELRDLGYLDRDNAAVLKAGDGFFRAAGALSRPWLRAARESLRVLASTLGVSAQLVAAEGPGAILLRSEKGPGVSADYLRPGILTPIWCTGPGRALLWDHTRDDLDALLADVQFVGVGGPGAARSVDQLHQLLERDRELGMVDAREEYVEGVRDFALPIRDQRGIVVSIGISSGGLSERRTREAQSALRDAWSRLSELIQES
;
A
#
# COMPACT_ATOMS: atom_id res chain seq x y z
N MET A 1 -4.88 32.84 -14.26
CA MET A 1 -5.90 31.79 -14.43
C MET A 1 -5.66 31.14 -15.78
N THR A 2 -4.91 30.07 -15.82
CA THR A 2 -4.70 29.24 -17.04
C THR A 2 -5.04 27.82 -16.66
N GLY A 3 -6.29 27.42 -17.00
CA GLY A 3 -6.74 26.05 -16.86
C GLY A 3 -5.98 25.17 -17.82
N VAL A 4 -5.19 24.24 -17.29
CA VAL A 4 -4.68 23.10 -18.06
C VAL A 4 -5.88 22.21 -18.36
N GLN A 5 -6.51 22.38 -19.50
CA GLN A 5 -7.40 21.37 -20.06
C GLN A 5 -6.54 20.18 -20.48
N THR A 6 -6.54 19.13 -19.68
CA THR A 6 -6.10 17.80 -20.13
C THR A 6 -7.09 17.32 -21.19
N CYS A 7 -6.81 17.66 -22.42
CA CYS A 7 -7.56 17.18 -23.58
C CYS A 7 -7.13 15.74 -23.86
N ALA A 8 -7.69 14.79 -23.11
CA ALA A 8 -7.81 13.44 -23.64
C ALA A 8 -8.80 13.55 -24.80
N LEU A 9 -8.28 13.57 -26.03
CA LEU A 9 -9.09 13.71 -27.23
C LEU A 9 -10.21 12.67 -27.17
N PRO A 10 -11.48 13.02 -27.48
CA PRO A 10 -12.62 12.10 -27.47
C PRO A 10 -12.34 10.80 -28.23
N ILE A 11 -11.51 10.86 -29.26
CA ILE A 11 -11.04 9.72 -30.06
C ILE A 11 -10.21 8.75 -29.20
N CYS A 12 -9.30 9.21 -28.34
CA CYS A 12 -8.49 8.34 -27.48
C CYS A 12 -9.34 7.61 -26.44
N VAL A 13 -10.27 8.33 -25.81
CA VAL A 13 -11.22 7.75 -24.85
C VAL A 13 -12.11 6.70 -25.52
N SER A 14 -12.65 7.02 -26.71
CA SER A 14 -13.51 6.11 -27.49
C SER A 14 -12.75 4.86 -27.94
N ARG A 15 -11.50 5.00 -28.37
CA ARG A 15 -10.64 3.88 -28.77
C ARG A 15 -10.33 2.98 -27.58
N LEU A 16 -9.86 3.54 -26.47
CA LEU A 16 -9.55 2.77 -25.25
C LEU A 16 -10.79 2.05 -24.70
N THR A 17 -11.93 2.73 -24.67
CA THR A 17 -13.20 2.12 -24.24
C THR A 17 -13.59 0.95 -25.13
N ARG A 18 -13.36 1.06 -26.44
CA ARG A 18 -13.63 -0.04 -27.39
C ARG A 18 -12.71 -1.21 -27.12
N GLU A 19 -11.41 -0.98 -27.02
CA GLU A 19 -10.42 -2.03 -26.75
C GLU A 19 -10.72 -2.76 -25.43
N LEU A 20 -11.05 -2.02 -24.37
CA LEU A 20 -11.45 -2.63 -23.08
C LEU A 20 -12.74 -3.46 -23.18
N ARG A 21 -13.68 -3.05 -24.04
CA ARG A 21 -14.90 -3.85 -24.30
C ARG A 21 -14.60 -5.09 -25.13
N ASP A 22 -13.79 -4.99 -26.16
CA ASP A 22 -13.38 -6.12 -27.00
C ASP A 22 -12.61 -7.17 -26.21
N LEU A 23 -11.87 -6.75 -25.18
CA LEU A 23 -11.20 -7.62 -24.20
C LEU A 23 -12.14 -8.11 -23.07
N GLY A 24 -13.40 -7.66 -23.05
CA GLY A 24 -14.38 -8.04 -22.04
C GLY A 24 -14.16 -7.42 -20.65
N TYR A 25 -13.30 -6.42 -20.51
CA TYR A 25 -13.09 -5.69 -19.25
C TYR A 25 -14.18 -4.66 -18.96
N LEU A 26 -14.84 -4.16 -20.00
CA LEU A 26 -15.99 -3.27 -19.88
C LEU A 26 -17.18 -3.84 -20.67
N ASP A 27 -18.36 -3.66 -20.10
CA ASP A 27 -19.65 -3.87 -20.77
C ASP A 27 -20.44 -2.57 -20.86
N ARG A 28 -21.43 -2.55 -21.74
CA ARG A 28 -22.33 -1.43 -21.90
C ARG A 28 -23.77 -1.90 -21.68
N ASP A 29 -24.48 -1.28 -20.76
CA ASP A 29 -25.88 -1.58 -20.55
C ASP A 29 -26.81 -0.89 -21.58
N ASN A 30 -28.09 -1.19 -21.52
CA ASN A 30 -29.09 -0.61 -22.41
C ASN A 30 -29.24 0.92 -22.31
N ALA A 31 -28.77 1.52 -21.20
CA ALA A 31 -28.74 2.97 -20.99
C ALA A 31 -27.41 3.59 -21.45
N ALA A 32 -26.58 2.83 -22.17
CA ALA A 32 -25.25 3.22 -22.62
C ALA A 32 -24.23 3.52 -21.50
N VAL A 33 -24.50 3.09 -20.27
CA VAL A 33 -23.59 3.21 -19.13
C VAL A 33 -22.54 2.11 -19.20
N LEU A 34 -21.27 2.49 -19.03
CA LEU A 34 -20.14 1.54 -18.96
C LEU A 34 -20.13 0.89 -17.58
N LYS A 35 -20.00 -0.44 -17.55
CA LYS A 35 -19.89 -1.27 -16.36
C LYS A 35 -18.67 -2.17 -16.45
N ALA A 36 -18.19 -2.68 -15.31
CA ALA A 36 -17.18 -3.72 -15.30
C ALA A 36 -17.73 -4.99 -15.97
N GLY A 37 -17.00 -5.50 -16.96
CA GLY A 37 -17.35 -6.71 -17.70
C GLY A 37 -16.77 -7.98 -17.06
N ASP A 38 -17.16 -9.14 -17.62
CA ASP A 38 -16.72 -10.45 -17.12
C ASP A 38 -15.19 -10.63 -17.10
N GLY A 39 -14.49 -10.01 -18.05
CA GLY A 39 -13.03 -10.00 -18.09
C GLY A 39 -12.42 -9.31 -16.85
N PHE A 40 -13.02 -8.22 -16.40
CA PHE A 40 -12.64 -7.55 -15.16
C PHE A 40 -12.85 -8.45 -13.94
N PHE A 41 -14.03 -9.07 -13.83
CA PHE A 41 -14.34 -9.96 -12.71
C PHE A 41 -13.50 -11.24 -12.72
N ARG A 42 -13.17 -11.79 -13.89
CA ARG A 42 -12.23 -12.92 -14.01
C ARG A 42 -10.81 -12.51 -13.56
N ALA A 43 -10.32 -11.37 -13.98
CA ALA A 43 -9.01 -10.84 -13.54
C ALA A 43 -9.01 -10.55 -12.04
N ALA A 44 -10.05 -9.91 -11.52
CA ALA A 44 -10.22 -9.66 -10.08
C ALA A 44 -10.39 -10.97 -9.28
N GLY A 45 -11.05 -11.99 -9.83
CA GLY A 45 -11.16 -13.31 -9.25
C GLY A 45 -9.84 -14.08 -9.23
N ALA A 46 -9.02 -13.94 -10.28
CA ALA A 46 -7.67 -14.49 -10.32
C ALA A 46 -6.73 -13.83 -9.28
N LEU A 47 -7.00 -12.58 -8.91
CA LEU A 47 -6.37 -11.89 -7.80
C LEU A 47 -6.96 -12.28 -6.43
N SER A 48 -8.06 -13.02 -6.39
CA SER A 48 -8.73 -13.52 -5.19
C SER A 48 -7.98 -14.74 -4.61
N ARG A 49 -6.70 -14.58 -4.33
CA ARG A 49 -5.92 -15.60 -3.64
C ARG A 49 -6.50 -15.85 -2.24
N PRO A 50 -6.50 -17.08 -1.73
CA PRO A 50 -7.04 -17.41 -0.39
C PRO A 50 -6.47 -16.52 0.71
N TRP A 51 -5.19 -16.17 0.64
CA TRP A 51 -4.53 -15.31 1.59
C TRP A 51 -5.07 -13.86 1.60
N LEU A 52 -5.60 -13.32 0.48
CA LEU A 52 -6.22 -11.98 0.48
C LEU A 52 -7.52 -11.91 1.30
N ARG A 53 -8.24 -13.04 1.40
CA ARG A 53 -9.42 -13.13 2.28
C ARG A 53 -8.99 -13.21 3.74
N ALA A 54 -7.99 -14.03 4.04
CA ALA A 54 -7.41 -14.12 5.38
C ALA A 54 -6.79 -12.78 5.81
N ALA A 55 -6.12 -12.06 4.90
CA ALA A 55 -5.59 -10.74 5.15
C ALA A 55 -6.67 -9.75 5.60
N ARG A 56 -7.86 -9.77 4.98
CA ARG A 56 -8.97 -8.91 5.38
C ARG A 56 -9.36 -9.15 6.85
N GLU A 57 -9.49 -10.39 7.25
CA GLU A 57 -9.84 -10.71 8.64
C GLU A 57 -8.75 -10.29 9.61
N SER A 58 -7.49 -10.55 9.30
CA SER A 58 -6.34 -10.11 10.10
C SER A 58 -6.30 -8.57 10.27
N LEU A 59 -6.52 -7.83 9.18
CA LEU A 59 -6.58 -6.36 9.22
C LEU A 59 -7.75 -5.88 10.08
N ARG A 60 -8.94 -6.51 9.94
CA ARG A 60 -10.12 -6.15 10.71
C ARG A 60 -9.90 -6.37 12.22
N VAL A 61 -9.29 -7.49 12.60
CA VAL A 61 -8.96 -7.79 14.00
C VAL A 61 -7.95 -6.77 14.54
N LEU A 62 -6.86 -6.50 13.81
CA LEU A 62 -5.88 -5.48 14.19
C LEU A 62 -6.53 -4.12 14.42
N ALA A 63 -7.30 -3.66 13.43
CA ALA A 63 -7.95 -2.35 13.47
C ALA A 63 -8.93 -2.24 14.64
N SER A 64 -9.82 -3.22 14.82
CA SER A 64 -10.85 -3.17 15.85
C SER A 64 -10.30 -3.31 17.28
N THR A 65 -9.29 -4.19 17.47
CA THR A 65 -8.71 -4.45 18.80
C THR A 65 -7.82 -3.27 19.26
N LEU A 66 -7.06 -2.70 18.34
CA LEU A 66 -6.09 -1.68 18.68
C LEU A 66 -6.60 -0.25 18.51
N GLY A 67 -7.74 -0.04 17.81
CA GLY A 67 -8.22 1.30 17.48
C GLY A 67 -7.25 2.03 16.55
N VAL A 68 -6.74 1.34 15.53
CA VAL A 68 -5.78 1.85 14.54
C VAL A 68 -6.31 1.66 13.14
N SER A 69 -5.67 2.23 12.13
CA SER A 69 -5.85 1.79 10.75
C SER A 69 -4.91 0.65 10.46
N ALA A 70 -5.41 -0.43 9.84
CA ALA A 70 -4.60 -1.55 9.36
C ALA A 70 -4.68 -1.66 7.86
N GLN A 71 -3.58 -1.97 7.19
CA GLN A 71 -3.46 -1.88 5.74
C GLN A 71 -2.56 -2.97 5.15
N LEU A 72 -2.88 -3.34 3.90
CA LEU A 72 -2.09 -4.24 3.07
C LEU A 72 -1.72 -3.50 1.79
N VAL A 73 -0.44 -3.47 1.45
CA VAL A 73 0.12 -2.65 0.39
C VAL A 73 1.03 -3.48 -0.49
N ALA A 74 1.01 -3.24 -1.81
CA ALA A 74 1.93 -3.84 -2.77
C ALA A 74 2.74 -2.78 -3.50
N ALA A 75 3.91 -3.17 -4.02
CA ALA A 75 4.74 -2.28 -4.82
C ALA A 75 4.21 -2.13 -6.25
N GLU A 76 4.29 -0.92 -6.79
CA GLU A 76 4.03 -0.61 -8.19
C GLU A 76 5.04 0.44 -8.67
N GLY A 77 6.17 -0.03 -9.18
CA GLY A 77 7.31 0.84 -9.50
C GLY A 77 7.76 1.65 -8.28
N PRO A 78 7.96 2.97 -8.39
CA PRO A 78 8.31 3.85 -7.27
C PRO A 78 7.12 4.19 -6.36
N GLY A 79 5.97 3.56 -6.59
CA GLY A 79 4.75 3.71 -5.81
C GLY A 79 4.41 2.49 -4.96
N ALA A 80 3.52 2.70 -4.02
CA ALA A 80 2.93 1.69 -3.16
C ALA A 80 1.41 1.76 -3.28
N ILE A 81 0.77 0.71 -3.80
CA ILE A 81 -0.67 0.64 -3.98
C ILE A 81 -1.34 0.00 -2.77
N LEU A 82 -2.33 0.68 -2.21
CA LEU A 82 -3.13 0.17 -1.12
C LEU A 82 -4.13 -0.88 -1.62
N LEU A 83 -3.90 -2.14 -1.30
CA LEU A 83 -4.78 -3.24 -1.71
C LEU A 83 -6.00 -3.36 -0.81
N ARG A 84 -5.82 -3.18 0.50
CA ARG A 84 -6.88 -3.25 1.51
C ARG A 84 -6.57 -2.34 2.70
N SER A 85 -7.63 -1.79 3.30
CA SER A 85 -7.56 -1.09 4.57
C SER A 85 -8.77 -1.39 5.44
N GLU A 86 -8.56 -1.47 6.74
CA GLU A 86 -9.59 -1.55 7.76
C GLU A 86 -9.32 -0.47 8.82
N LYS A 87 -10.39 0.14 9.34
CA LYS A 87 -10.29 1.22 10.32
C LYS A 87 -10.89 0.78 11.64
N GLY A 88 -10.17 1.04 12.71
CA GLY A 88 -10.68 0.86 14.06
C GLY A 88 -11.71 1.91 14.45
N PRO A 89 -12.46 1.67 15.54
CA PRO A 89 -13.42 2.63 16.05
C PRO A 89 -12.78 4.01 16.34
N GLY A 90 -13.41 5.08 15.85
CA GLY A 90 -12.94 6.45 16.06
C GLY A 90 -11.72 6.88 15.25
N VAL A 91 -11.22 6.02 14.35
CA VAL A 91 -10.07 6.37 13.49
C VAL A 91 -10.53 7.09 12.24
N SER A 92 -10.09 8.33 12.07
CA SER A 92 -10.24 9.08 10.82
C SER A 92 -8.98 8.90 9.97
N ALA A 93 -9.09 8.13 8.90
CA ALA A 93 -8.00 7.86 7.95
C ALA A 93 -8.57 7.79 6.53
N ASP A 94 -9.26 8.86 6.11
CA ASP A 94 -9.97 8.92 4.83
C ASP A 94 -9.03 8.93 3.62
N TYR A 95 -7.75 9.22 3.86
CA TYR A 95 -6.69 9.10 2.86
C TYR A 95 -6.30 7.64 2.56
N LEU A 96 -6.65 6.67 3.43
CA LEU A 96 -6.37 5.25 3.23
C LEU A 96 -7.56 4.57 2.53
N ARG A 97 -7.59 4.65 1.21
CA ARG A 97 -8.61 3.99 0.38
C ARG A 97 -7.97 2.96 -0.54
N PRO A 98 -8.52 1.73 -0.64
CA PRO A 98 -8.03 0.75 -1.61
C PRO A 98 -7.93 1.32 -3.02
N GLY A 99 -6.83 1.04 -3.71
CA GLY A 99 -6.51 1.57 -5.04
C GLY A 99 -5.74 2.90 -5.02
N ILE A 100 -5.56 3.56 -3.86
CA ILE A 100 -4.69 4.74 -3.81
C ILE A 100 -3.25 4.34 -4.00
N LEU A 101 -2.54 5.13 -4.80
CA LEU A 101 -1.10 5.01 -5.01
C LEU A 101 -0.41 6.10 -4.18
N THR A 102 0.51 5.71 -3.32
CA THR A 102 1.35 6.59 -2.51
C THR A 102 2.82 6.42 -2.89
N PRO A 103 3.70 7.39 -2.65
CA PRO A 103 5.13 7.15 -2.85
C PRO A 103 5.64 6.05 -1.93
N ILE A 104 6.41 5.11 -2.48
CA ILE A 104 6.90 3.94 -1.75
C ILE A 104 7.87 4.30 -0.61
N TRP A 105 8.55 5.43 -0.73
CA TRP A 105 9.66 5.85 0.14
C TRP A 105 9.22 6.65 1.37
N CYS A 106 7.99 7.18 1.42
CA CYS A 106 7.53 8.04 2.52
C CYS A 106 6.31 7.49 3.28
N THR A 107 6.04 6.20 3.18
CA THR A 107 5.03 5.52 4.00
C THR A 107 5.63 4.31 4.70
N GLY A 108 5.21 4.00 5.91
CA GLY A 108 5.72 2.84 6.62
C GLY A 108 5.55 1.54 5.84
N PRO A 109 4.33 1.19 5.35
CA PRO A 109 4.13 0.01 4.53
C PRO A 109 4.87 0.05 3.19
N GLY A 110 5.00 1.22 2.56
CA GLY A 110 5.81 1.40 1.34
C GLY A 110 7.27 1.09 1.60
N ARG A 111 7.84 1.63 2.69
CA ARG A 111 9.23 1.37 3.06
C ARG A 111 9.47 -0.11 3.40
N ALA A 112 8.50 -0.81 3.98
CA ALA A 112 8.59 -2.25 4.20
C ALA A 112 8.73 -3.05 2.89
N LEU A 113 8.18 -2.57 1.77
CA LEU A 113 8.36 -3.19 0.47
C LEU A 113 9.79 -3.06 -0.07
N LEU A 114 10.55 -2.09 0.42
CA LEU A 114 11.95 -1.86 0.07
C LEU A 114 12.95 -2.62 0.96
N TRP A 115 12.47 -3.50 1.83
CA TRP A 115 13.26 -4.16 2.86
C TRP A 115 14.52 -4.87 2.36
N ASP A 116 14.47 -5.48 1.18
CA ASP A 116 15.58 -6.23 0.60
C ASP A 116 16.41 -5.40 -0.41
N HIS A 117 16.02 -4.15 -0.68
CA HIS A 117 16.73 -3.30 -1.64
C HIS A 117 18.09 -2.86 -1.09
N THR A 118 19.09 -3.01 -1.93
CA THR A 118 20.40 -2.40 -1.72
C THR A 118 20.35 -0.90 -2.01
N ARG A 119 21.44 -0.19 -1.71
CA ARG A 119 21.58 1.22 -2.05
C ARG A 119 21.44 1.46 -3.56
N ASP A 120 22.06 0.58 -4.37
CA ASP A 120 22.04 0.68 -5.84
C ASP A 120 20.64 0.39 -6.39
N ASP A 121 19.91 -0.56 -5.80
CA ASP A 121 18.51 -0.83 -6.17
C ASP A 121 17.62 0.38 -5.90
N LEU A 122 17.83 1.07 -4.78
CA LEU A 122 17.09 2.29 -4.45
C LEU A 122 17.39 3.42 -5.41
N ASP A 123 18.66 3.61 -5.81
CA ASP A 123 19.05 4.61 -6.81
C ASP A 123 18.39 4.32 -8.16
N ALA A 124 18.37 3.07 -8.58
CA ALA A 124 17.74 2.67 -9.84
C ALA A 124 16.22 2.85 -9.80
N LEU A 125 15.56 2.42 -8.70
CA LEU A 125 14.10 2.51 -8.56
C LEU A 125 13.60 3.95 -8.48
N LEU A 126 14.36 4.83 -7.82
CA LEU A 126 13.96 6.19 -7.48
C LEU A 126 14.69 7.26 -8.31
N ALA A 127 15.34 6.87 -9.41
CA ALA A 127 16.14 7.78 -10.26
C ALA A 127 15.37 9.02 -10.71
N ASP A 128 14.08 8.87 -11.04
CA ASP A 128 13.22 9.95 -11.52
C ASP A 128 12.33 10.55 -10.41
N VAL A 129 12.53 10.14 -9.13
CA VAL A 129 11.71 10.60 -8.01
C VAL A 129 12.27 11.86 -7.40
N GLN A 130 11.41 12.87 -7.26
CA GLN A 130 11.73 14.08 -6.50
C GLN A 130 11.22 13.92 -5.07
N PHE A 131 12.16 13.91 -4.10
CA PHE A 131 11.87 13.79 -2.66
C PHE A 131 11.32 15.08 -2.03
N VAL A 132 10.93 16.06 -2.85
CA VAL A 132 10.48 17.40 -2.41
C VAL A 132 8.99 17.55 -2.64
N GLY A 133 8.29 18.14 -1.66
CA GLY A 133 6.88 18.51 -1.77
C GLY A 133 5.89 17.34 -1.51
N VAL A 134 6.38 16.15 -1.19
CA VAL A 134 5.56 14.99 -0.81
C VAL A 134 6.08 14.38 0.48
N GLY A 135 5.17 13.83 1.28
CA GLY A 135 5.47 13.25 2.58
C GLY A 135 5.47 14.28 3.71
N GLY A 136 5.38 13.76 4.94
CA GLY A 136 5.39 14.52 6.18
C GLY A 136 6.81 14.95 6.61
N PRO A 137 6.93 15.58 7.79
CA PRO A 137 8.21 16.09 8.29
C PRO A 137 9.27 15.01 8.52
N GLY A 138 8.84 13.77 8.81
CA GLY A 138 9.74 12.64 9.02
C GLY A 138 10.17 11.89 7.75
N ALA A 139 9.65 12.27 6.57
CA ALA A 139 9.97 11.59 5.32
C ALA A 139 11.44 11.74 4.93
N ALA A 140 12.04 10.69 4.36
CA ALA A 140 13.35 10.79 3.73
C ALA A 140 13.35 11.86 2.64
N ARG A 141 14.46 12.59 2.50
CA ARG A 141 14.65 13.65 1.50
C ARG A 141 15.71 13.30 0.47
N SER A 142 16.28 12.10 0.58
CA SER A 142 17.25 11.55 -0.37
C SER A 142 17.26 10.02 -0.27
N VAL A 143 17.85 9.37 -1.27
CA VAL A 143 18.08 7.92 -1.25
C VAL A 143 18.99 7.52 -0.09
N ASP A 144 20.00 8.33 0.26
CA ASP A 144 20.87 8.05 1.41
C ASP A 144 20.10 8.03 2.72
N GLN A 145 19.22 9.01 2.96
CA GLN A 145 18.37 9.02 4.15
C GLN A 145 17.42 7.82 4.18
N LEU A 146 16.82 7.48 3.04
CA LEU A 146 15.97 6.32 2.93
C LEU A 146 16.72 5.03 3.25
N HIS A 147 17.93 4.86 2.73
CA HIS A 147 18.77 3.71 3.02
C HIS A 147 19.12 3.60 4.51
N GLN A 148 19.48 4.71 5.16
CA GLN A 148 19.73 4.75 6.61
C GLN A 148 18.48 4.36 7.42
N LEU A 149 17.28 4.79 7.00
CA LEU A 149 16.04 4.39 7.64
C LEU A 149 15.78 2.88 7.49
N LEU A 150 16.07 2.31 6.31
CA LEU A 150 15.96 0.87 6.07
C LEU A 150 16.93 0.05 6.92
N GLU A 151 18.19 0.48 7.06
CA GLU A 151 19.17 -0.17 7.94
C GLU A 151 18.67 -0.20 9.39
N ARG A 152 18.23 0.95 9.91
CA ARG A 152 17.62 1.05 11.24
C ARG A 152 16.43 0.10 11.41
N ASP A 153 15.54 0.03 10.43
CA ASP A 153 14.35 -0.82 10.49
C ASP A 153 14.72 -2.31 10.49
N ARG A 154 15.77 -2.69 9.73
CA ARG A 154 16.31 -4.06 9.74
C ARG A 154 16.87 -4.43 11.10
N GLU A 155 17.57 -3.52 11.76
CA GLU A 155 18.07 -3.72 13.15
C GLU A 155 16.92 -3.88 14.15
N LEU A 156 15.82 -3.12 13.98
CA LEU A 156 14.63 -3.20 14.81
C LEU A 156 13.74 -4.41 14.49
N GLY A 157 13.95 -5.06 13.34
CA GLY A 157 13.12 -6.14 12.83
C GLY A 157 11.70 -5.72 12.45
N MET A 158 11.47 -4.42 12.21
CA MET A 158 10.19 -3.84 11.84
C MET A 158 10.38 -2.39 11.38
N VAL A 159 9.60 -1.95 10.39
CA VAL A 159 9.52 -0.53 10.06
C VAL A 159 8.84 0.23 11.18
N ASP A 160 9.49 1.30 11.64
CA ASP A 160 8.94 2.31 12.56
C ASP A 160 9.05 3.68 11.86
N ALA A 161 8.00 4.05 11.15
CA ALA A 161 7.91 5.30 10.41
C ALA A 161 7.13 6.34 11.23
N ARG A 162 7.76 7.50 11.45
CA ARG A 162 7.17 8.57 12.25
C ARG A 162 6.96 9.78 11.38
N GLU A 163 5.69 10.18 11.23
CA GLU A 163 5.31 11.40 10.49
C GLU A 163 5.88 11.45 9.06
N GLU A 164 6.06 10.27 8.44
CA GLU A 164 6.67 10.20 7.11
C GLU A 164 5.70 10.53 5.99
N TYR A 165 4.43 10.18 6.14
CA TYR A 165 3.41 10.51 5.15
C TYR A 165 2.45 11.59 5.65
N VAL A 166 1.96 11.44 6.87
CA VAL A 166 1.05 12.38 7.52
C VAL A 166 1.64 12.80 8.84
N GLU A 167 1.67 14.10 9.10
CA GLU A 167 2.09 14.69 10.37
C GLU A 167 1.25 14.12 11.53
N GLY A 168 1.87 13.83 12.67
CA GLY A 168 1.23 13.23 13.83
C GLY A 168 0.91 11.73 13.69
N VAL A 169 1.17 11.10 12.55
CA VAL A 169 0.93 9.68 12.34
C VAL A 169 2.23 8.87 12.46
N ARG A 170 2.12 7.72 13.13
CA ARG A 170 3.19 6.72 13.22
C ARG A 170 2.72 5.42 12.60
N ASP A 171 3.54 4.87 11.73
CA ASP A 171 3.30 3.59 11.08
C ASP A 171 4.25 2.52 11.61
N PHE A 172 3.73 1.30 11.76
CA PHE A 172 4.53 0.09 11.89
C PHE A 172 4.20 -0.83 10.74
N ALA A 173 5.21 -1.44 10.11
CA ALA A 173 4.99 -2.32 8.98
C ALA A 173 6.02 -3.44 8.90
N LEU A 174 5.61 -4.55 8.27
CA LEU A 174 6.44 -5.72 7.99
C LEU A 174 6.23 -6.18 6.55
N PRO A 175 7.31 -6.56 5.86
CA PRO A 175 7.22 -7.16 4.52
C PRO A 175 6.76 -8.60 4.61
N ILE A 176 5.91 -9.04 3.69
CA ILE A 176 5.52 -10.44 3.53
C ILE A 176 6.10 -10.96 2.22
N ARG A 177 6.73 -12.14 2.28
CA ARG A 177 7.47 -12.75 1.18
C ARG A 177 6.84 -14.04 0.72
N ASP A 178 6.96 -14.31 -0.58
CA ASP A 178 6.87 -15.65 -1.15
C ASP A 178 8.28 -16.13 -1.57
N GLN A 179 8.34 -17.24 -2.33
CA GLN A 179 9.58 -17.80 -2.84
C GLN A 179 10.33 -16.89 -3.84
N ARG A 180 9.68 -15.83 -4.35
CA ARG A 180 10.22 -14.89 -5.34
C ARG A 180 10.67 -13.56 -4.74
N GLY A 181 10.37 -13.32 -3.48
CA GLY A 181 10.71 -12.10 -2.78
C GLY A 181 9.51 -11.44 -2.07
N ILE A 182 9.60 -10.14 -1.81
CA ILE A 182 8.53 -9.37 -1.15
C ILE A 182 7.33 -9.20 -2.10
N VAL A 183 6.16 -9.69 -1.68
CA VAL A 183 4.92 -9.62 -2.47
C VAL A 183 4.04 -8.45 -2.02
N VAL A 184 3.94 -8.26 -0.71
CA VAL A 184 3.13 -7.23 -0.05
C VAL A 184 3.76 -6.82 1.27
N SER A 185 3.27 -5.75 1.86
CA SER A 185 3.52 -5.38 3.25
C SER A 185 2.22 -5.29 4.03
N ILE A 186 2.26 -5.68 5.30
CA ILE A 186 1.19 -5.41 6.27
C ILE A 186 1.64 -4.30 7.18
N GLY A 187 0.75 -3.33 7.45
CA GLY A 187 1.05 -2.21 8.33
C GLY A 187 -0.14 -1.75 9.16
N ILE A 188 0.18 -1.00 10.19
CA ILE A 188 -0.78 -0.27 11.02
C ILE A 188 -0.35 1.19 11.13
N SER A 189 -1.34 2.10 11.16
CA SER A 189 -1.13 3.54 11.30
C SER A 189 -1.94 4.08 12.47
N SER A 190 -1.33 4.96 13.26
CA SER A 190 -1.97 5.57 14.43
C SER A 190 -1.53 7.00 14.64
N GLY A 191 -2.45 7.87 15.01
CA GLY A 191 -2.21 9.27 15.39
C GLY A 191 -1.72 9.47 16.83
N GLY A 192 -1.31 8.40 17.53
CA GLY A 192 -0.74 8.45 18.87
C GLY A 192 -1.15 7.27 19.73
N LEU A 193 -0.17 6.45 20.06
CA LEU A 193 -0.32 5.36 21.01
C LEU A 193 0.60 5.63 22.21
N SER A 194 0.14 5.31 23.43
CA SER A 194 1.03 5.27 24.58
C SER A 194 2.08 4.16 24.36
N GLU A 195 3.21 4.22 25.07
CA GLU A 195 4.27 3.22 24.92
C GLU A 195 3.77 1.78 25.15
N ARG A 196 2.90 1.56 26.14
CA ARG A 196 2.31 0.25 26.37
C ARG A 196 1.51 -0.21 25.15
N ARG A 197 0.61 0.63 24.63
CA ARG A 197 -0.20 0.31 23.46
C ARG A 197 0.64 0.15 22.19
N THR A 198 1.75 0.86 22.08
CA THR A 198 2.72 0.68 20.99
C THR A 198 3.29 -0.72 20.99
N ARG A 199 3.74 -1.24 22.15
CA ARG A 199 4.25 -2.63 22.27
C ARG A 199 3.17 -3.66 21.96
N GLU A 200 1.95 -3.46 22.47
CA GLU A 200 0.80 -4.31 22.14
C GLU A 200 0.52 -4.35 20.63
N ALA A 201 0.54 -3.19 19.98
CA ALA A 201 0.31 -3.05 18.56
C ALA A 201 1.40 -3.72 17.70
N GLN A 202 2.67 -3.55 18.09
CA GLN A 202 3.79 -4.21 17.43
C GLN A 202 3.72 -5.75 17.58
N SER A 203 3.35 -6.26 18.77
CA SER A 203 3.16 -7.70 18.98
C SER A 203 2.03 -8.24 18.11
N ALA A 204 0.86 -7.61 18.16
CA ALA A 204 -0.29 -8.03 17.37
C ALA A 204 -0.01 -7.96 15.84
N LEU A 205 0.76 -6.97 15.39
CA LEU A 205 1.17 -6.87 14.00
C LEU A 205 2.10 -8.04 13.60
N ARG A 206 3.06 -8.43 14.47
CA ARG A 206 3.91 -9.61 14.22
C ARG A 206 3.08 -10.90 14.14
N ASP A 207 2.11 -11.07 15.02
CA ASP A 207 1.22 -12.24 15.01
C ASP A 207 0.39 -12.33 13.73
N ALA A 208 -0.13 -11.19 13.25
CA ALA A 208 -0.86 -11.12 11.99
C ALA A 208 0.06 -11.38 10.79
N TRP A 209 1.27 -10.81 10.82
CA TRP A 209 2.30 -11.02 9.82
C TRP A 209 2.71 -12.49 9.69
N SER A 210 2.95 -13.19 10.82
CA SER A 210 3.32 -14.60 10.82
C SER A 210 2.24 -15.46 10.15
N ARG A 211 0.98 -15.30 10.55
CA ARG A 211 -0.16 -16.02 9.96
C ARG A 211 -0.31 -15.80 8.46
N LEU A 212 -0.13 -14.55 8.00
CA LEU A 212 -0.24 -14.23 6.57
C LEU A 212 0.96 -14.73 5.78
N SER A 213 2.15 -14.73 6.37
CA SER A 213 3.36 -15.27 5.74
C SER A 213 3.24 -16.77 5.49
N GLU A 214 2.73 -17.52 6.45
CA GLU A 214 2.45 -18.96 6.29
C GLU A 214 1.49 -19.23 5.13
N LEU A 215 0.36 -18.53 5.09
CA LEU A 215 -0.65 -18.68 4.03
C LEU A 215 -0.17 -18.30 2.63
N ILE A 216 0.75 -17.34 2.54
CA ILE A 216 1.33 -16.93 1.26
C ILE A 216 2.36 -17.95 0.77
N GLN A 217 3.14 -18.56 1.67
CA GLN A 217 4.11 -19.58 1.32
C GLN A 217 3.46 -20.90 0.87
N GLU A 218 2.23 -21.18 1.33
CA GLU A 218 1.45 -22.37 0.94
C GLU A 218 0.66 -22.17 -0.35
N SER A 219 0.64 -20.97 -0.95
CA SER A 219 -0.20 -20.62 -2.12
C SER A 219 0.58 -20.59 -3.42
#